data_cf3db0bd4e670f08a217c38affc8e3d0
#
_entry.id   cf3db0bd4e670f08a217c38affc8e3d0
#
_cell.length_a   1.000
_cell.length_b   1.000
_cell.length_c   1.000
_cell.angle_alpha   90.00
_cell.angle_beta   90.00
_cell.angle_gamma   90.00
#
_symmetry.space_group_name_H-M   'P 1'
#
loop_
_entity.id
_entity.type
_entity.pdbx_description
1 polymer ?
#
loop_
_entity_poly.entity_id
_entity_poly.type
_entity_poly.pdbx_seq_one_letter_code
_entity_poly.pdbx_strand_id
1 'polypeptide(L)'
;MRHDGRRPDELRPLAFRRRYTRPPAGSVLVRMGRTTVLCTCSVELTVPPFLVGTGKGWLTAEYAMLPGSTSPRKPRDRAGKIDGRSVEIQRLIGRSLRAVLELEKLGERTLWIDCDVLEADGGTRTAAINGAYVALIDALTSSSALFPPVGQVVRGSVAAVSVGLLGNEELLDLDYEEDKEAEVDLNLVMTGAGQFIEVQGSGEEATFSRSQLDRLLKLGKLGIDAITAKQRDALGASWPLA
;
A
#
# COMPACT_ATOMS: atom_id res chain seq x y z
N MET A 1 -15.63 -10.82 -20.44
CA MET A 1 -15.18 -9.40 -20.56
C MET A 1 -15.59 -8.72 -19.27
N ARG A 2 -14.66 -8.05 -18.62
CA ARG A 2 -14.90 -7.33 -17.35
C ARG A 2 -15.97 -6.25 -17.56
N HIS A 3 -16.75 -5.95 -16.53
CA HIS A 3 -17.91 -5.04 -16.64
C HIS A 3 -17.50 -3.59 -17.00
N ASP A 4 -16.27 -3.20 -16.67
CA ASP A 4 -15.70 -1.88 -16.98
C ASP A 4 -14.92 -1.85 -18.32
N GLY A 5 -14.84 -2.98 -19.03
CA GLY A 5 -14.20 -3.12 -20.34
C GLY A 5 -12.68 -3.36 -20.28
N ARG A 6 -12.06 -3.46 -19.10
CA ARG A 6 -10.63 -3.81 -18.97
C ARG A 6 -10.36 -5.25 -19.45
N ARG A 7 -9.12 -5.46 -19.88
CA ARG A 7 -8.60 -6.82 -20.10
C ARG A 7 -8.33 -7.49 -18.74
N PRO A 8 -8.26 -8.83 -18.68
CA PRO A 8 -7.94 -9.55 -17.44
C PRO A 8 -6.61 -9.12 -16.80
N ASP A 9 -5.62 -8.75 -17.60
CA ASP A 9 -4.27 -8.34 -17.19
C ASP A 9 -4.09 -6.81 -17.03
N GLU A 10 -5.18 -6.04 -16.99
CA GLU A 10 -5.14 -4.59 -17.01
C GLU A 10 -5.47 -3.98 -15.64
N LEU A 11 -4.61 -3.07 -15.19
CA LEU A 11 -4.85 -2.26 -13.99
C LEU A 11 -5.93 -1.20 -14.24
N ARG A 12 -6.67 -0.84 -13.19
CA ARG A 12 -7.45 0.41 -13.18
C ARG A 12 -6.52 1.61 -13.38
N PRO A 13 -7.02 2.75 -13.89
CA PRO A 13 -6.24 3.98 -13.95
C PRO A 13 -5.64 4.31 -12.58
N LEU A 14 -4.30 4.45 -12.52
CA LEU A 14 -3.55 4.73 -11.29
C LEU A 14 -2.89 6.10 -11.37
N ALA A 15 -3.11 6.93 -10.35
CA ALA A 15 -2.52 8.27 -10.23
C ALA A 15 -2.09 8.57 -8.80
N PHE A 16 -0.97 9.28 -8.67
CA PHE A 16 -0.42 9.78 -7.41
C PHE A 16 -0.35 11.31 -7.46
N ARG A 17 -1.16 12.00 -6.64
CA ARG A 17 -1.08 13.45 -6.47
C ARG A 17 -0.28 13.76 -5.23
N ARG A 18 0.99 14.07 -5.41
CA ARG A 18 1.94 14.39 -4.33
C ARG A 18 1.70 15.76 -3.73
N ARG A 19 2.17 15.96 -2.48
CA ARG A 19 2.05 17.21 -1.71
C ARG A 19 0.61 17.70 -1.63
N TYR A 20 -0.28 16.75 -1.37
CA TYR A 20 -1.72 17.01 -1.39
C TYR A 20 -2.17 17.87 -0.21
N THR A 21 -1.63 17.61 0.98
CA THR A 21 -1.80 18.42 2.19
C THR A 21 -0.44 18.97 2.63
N ARG A 22 -0.44 20.05 3.41
CA ARG A 22 0.79 20.76 3.79
C ARG A 22 1.43 20.33 5.12
N PRO A 23 0.65 19.91 6.18
CA PRO A 23 1.22 19.66 7.51
C PRO A 23 2.22 18.51 7.57
N PRO A 24 1.97 17.31 6.99
CA PRO A 24 2.90 16.20 7.08
C PRO A 24 4.11 16.39 6.15
N ALA A 25 5.24 15.79 6.50
CA ALA A 25 6.47 15.84 5.70
C ALA A 25 6.29 15.21 4.29
N GLY A 26 5.46 14.16 4.18
CA GLY A 26 5.02 13.58 2.92
C GLY A 26 3.50 13.45 2.87
N SER A 27 2.90 13.71 1.71
CA SER A 27 1.44 13.65 1.55
C SER A 27 1.06 13.34 0.11
N VAL A 28 0.26 12.31 -0.08
CA VAL A 28 -0.12 11.79 -1.40
C VAL A 28 -1.59 11.41 -1.41
N LEU A 29 -2.35 11.91 -2.36
CA LEU A 29 -3.62 11.33 -2.73
C LEU A 29 -3.38 10.30 -3.82
N VAL A 30 -3.54 9.02 -3.50
CA VAL A 30 -3.52 7.93 -4.48
C VAL A 30 -4.93 7.62 -4.95
N ARG A 31 -5.08 7.46 -6.26
CA ARG A 31 -6.33 7.04 -6.88
C ARG A 31 -6.07 5.84 -7.77
N MET A 32 -6.82 4.76 -7.55
CA MET A 32 -6.78 3.51 -8.29
C MET A 32 -8.20 3.15 -8.72
N GLY A 33 -8.54 3.46 -9.95
CA GLY A 33 -9.94 3.51 -10.40
C GLY A 33 -10.74 4.54 -9.59
N ARG A 34 -11.79 4.09 -8.90
CA ARG A 34 -12.57 4.90 -7.96
C ARG A 34 -12.01 4.87 -6.54
N THR A 35 -11.25 3.83 -6.17
CA THR A 35 -10.61 3.78 -4.86
C THR A 35 -9.65 4.97 -4.69
N THR A 36 -9.92 5.78 -3.67
CA THR A 36 -9.16 6.99 -3.37
C THR A 36 -8.72 6.98 -1.91
N VAL A 37 -7.41 7.10 -1.67
CA VAL A 37 -6.81 7.07 -0.33
C VAL A 37 -5.89 8.27 -0.16
N LEU A 38 -6.04 9.00 0.94
CA LEU A 38 -5.07 9.99 1.40
C LEU A 38 -4.01 9.26 2.25
N CYS A 39 -2.76 9.30 1.80
CA CYS A 39 -1.63 8.74 2.52
C CYS A 39 -0.70 9.86 2.97
N THR A 40 -0.34 9.90 4.25
CA THR A 40 0.60 10.88 4.78
C THR A 40 1.76 10.20 5.50
N CYS A 41 2.88 10.90 5.61
CA CYS A 41 4.03 10.48 6.40
C CYS A 41 4.50 11.65 7.25
N SER A 42 4.38 11.53 8.56
CA SER A 42 4.85 12.48 9.56
C SER A 42 6.13 11.97 10.22
N VAL A 43 7.01 12.88 10.60
CA VAL A 43 8.28 12.58 11.28
C VAL A 43 8.19 13.03 12.73
N GLU A 44 8.40 12.10 13.66
CA GLU A 44 8.48 12.35 15.10
C GLU A 44 9.90 12.13 15.58
N LEU A 45 10.41 13.03 16.43
CA LEU A 45 11.81 13.00 16.92
C LEU A 45 12.00 12.09 18.15
N THR A 46 11.11 11.14 18.33
CA THR A 46 11.15 10.12 19.40
C THR A 46 10.88 8.74 18.82
N VAL A 47 11.25 7.72 19.58
CA VAL A 47 10.95 6.32 19.25
C VAL A 47 10.10 5.68 20.35
N PRO A 48 9.39 4.60 20.07
CA PRO A 48 8.71 3.80 21.09
C PRO A 48 9.65 3.40 22.22
N PRO A 49 9.17 3.24 23.47
CA PRO A 49 10.00 2.96 24.64
C PRO A 49 10.96 1.77 24.48
N PHE A 50 10.56 0.75 23.72
CA PHE A 50 11.38 -0.45 23.47
C PHE A 50 12.58 -0.21 22.53
N LEU A 51 12.70 0.96 21.90
CA LEU A 51 13.80 1.34 21.00
C LEU A 51 14.68 2.46 21.56
N VAL A 52 14.32 3.07 22.68
CA VAL A 52 15.13 4.14 23.29
C VAL A 52 16.51 3.62 23.64
N GLY A 53 17.56 4.33 23.24
CA GLY A 53 18.96 3.99 23.45
C GLY A 53 19.53 2.94 22.51
N THR A 54 18.73 2.46 21.52
CA THR A 54 19.22 1.47 20.53
C THR A 54 19.85 2.11 19.29
N GLY A 55 19.65 3.42 19.09
CA GLY A 55 20.04 4.13 17.87
C GLY A 55 19.19 3.80 16.65
N LYS A 56 18.15 3.00 16.81
CA LYS A 56 17.28 2.49 15.74
C LYS A 56 15.97 3.28 15.68
N GLY A 57 15.56 3.65 14.49
CA GLY A 57 14.27 4.28 14.27
C GLY A 57 13.14 3.28 14.07
N TRP A 58 11.93 3.81 13.90
CA TRP A 58 10.73 3.02 13.70
C TRP A 58 9.86 3.59 12.58
N LEU A 59 9.04 2.73 11.99
CA LEU A 59 7.92 3.11 11.15
C LEU A 59 6.69 2.37 11.61
N THR A 60 5.62 3.11 11.85
CA THR A 60 4.29 2.58 12.16
C THR A 60 3.26 3.12 11.17
N ALA A 61 2.09 2.49 11.12
CA ALA A 61 1.04 2.91 10.22
C ALA A 61 -0.33 2.84 10.89
N GLU A 62 -1.19 3.78 10.55
CA GLU A 62 -2.60 3.77 10.83
C GLU A 62 -3.41 3.70 9.52
N TYR A 63 -4.59 3.11 9.60
CA TYR A 63 -5.50 2.98 8.46
C TYR A 63 -6.93 3.17 8.96
N ALA A 64 -7.66 4.03 8.27
CA ALA A 64 -9.07 4.27 8.55
C ALA A 64 -9.87 4.42 7.26
N MET A 65 -11.16 4.16 7.35
CA MET A 65 -12.11 4.43 6.27
C MET A 65 -13.07 5.52 6.71
N LEU A 66 -13.21 6.58 5.90
CA LEU A 66 -14.25 7.57 6.16
C LEU A 66 -15.63 6.90 6.13
N PRO A 67 -16.56 7.31 7.02
CA PRO A 67 -17.90 6.72 7.02
C PRO A 67 -18.62 6.75 5.69
N GLY A 68 -18.42 7.80 4.90
CA GLY A 68 -18.99 7.95 3.55
C GLY A 68 -18.14 7.34 2.44
N SER A 69 -17.06 6.62 2.74
CA SER A 69 -16.24 5.97 1.70
C SER A 69 -16.91 4.75 1.09
N THR A 70 -17.97 4.22 1.69
CA THR A 70 -18.73 3.06 1.22
C THR A 70 -20.24 3.35 1.16
N SER A 71 -20.95 2.56 0.36
CA SER A 71 -22.41 2.49 0.39
C SER A 71 -22.81 1.01 0.64
N PRO A 72 -23.56 0.70 1.73
CA PRO A 72 -24.02 1.63 2.78
C PRO A 72 -22.87 2.25 3.59
N ARG A 73 -23.18 3.37 4.25
CA ARG A 73 -22.24 4.12 5.09
C ARG A 73 -21.68 3.26 6.23
N LYS A 74 -20.34 3.21 6.37
CA LYS A 74 -19.67 2.54 7.48
C LYS A 74 -19.80 3.37 8.80
N PRO A 75 -20.00 2.75 9.97
CA PRO A 75 -19.86 3.45 11.24
C PRO A 75 -18.43 4.03 11.41
N ARG A 76 -18.30 5.15 12.11
CA ARG A 76 -17.00 5.70 12.46
C ARG A 76 -16.36 4.86 13.57
N ASP A 77 -15.11 4.48 13.40
CA ASP A 77 -14.33 3.87 14.48
C ASP A 77 -14.23 4.86 15.67
N ARG A 78 -14.36 4.36 16.88
CA ARG A 78 -14.25 5.13 18.12
C ARG A 78 -13.18 4.52 19.00
N ALA A 79 -12.58 5.32 19.89
CA ALA A 79 -11.59 4.86 20.85
C ALA A 79 -12.07 3.57 21.57
N GLY A 80 -11.26 2.52 21.54
CA GLY A 80 -11.58 1.21 22.14
C GLY A 80 -12.42 0.27 21.27
N LYS A 81 -12.82 0.65 20.05
CA LYS A 81 -13.54 -0.20 19.08
C LYS A 81 -13.01 0.05 17.67
N ILE A 82 -11.71 -0.23 17.48
CA ILE A 82 -11.13 -0.25 16.13
C ILE A 82 -11.53 -1.56 15.48
N ASP A 83 -12.03 -1.48 14.25
CA ASP A 83 -12.37 -2.63 13.43
C ASP A 83 -11.14 -3.54 13.23
N GLY A 84 -11.31 -4.85 13.43
CA GLY A 84 -10.23 -5.82 13.27
C GLY A 84 -9.58 -5.80 11.90
N ARG A 85 -10.35 -5.51 10.83
CA ARG A 85 -9.84 -5.30 9.48
C ARG A 85 -8.90 -4.09 9.42
N SER A 86 -9.26 -2.97 10.04
CA SER A 86 -8.41 -1.78 10.09
C SER A 86 -7.08 -2.07 10.79
N VAL A 87 -7.11 -2.78 11.92
CA VAL A 87 -5.90 -3.19 12.65
C VAL A 87 -5.00 -4.12 11.81
N GLU A 88 -5.61 -5.07 11.11
CA GLU A 88 -4.86 -5.98 10.21
C GLU A 88 -4.16 -5.18 9.10
N ILE A 89 -4.87 -4.25 8.43
CA ILE A 89 -4.33 -3.45 7.35
C ILE A 89 -3.23 -2.49 7.84
N GLN A 90 -3.38 -1.85 9.00
CA GLN A 90 -2.33 -1.06 9.64
C GLN A 90 -1.02 -1.85 9.77
N ARG A 91 -1.12 -3.07 10.30
CA ARG A 91 0.04 -3.95 10.47
C ARG A 91 0.65 -4.35 9.13
N LEU A 92 -0.18 -4.61 8.12
CA LEU A 92 0.25 -4.92 6.76
C LEU A 92 1.03 -3.75 6.14
N ILE A 93 0.49 -2.52 6.18
CA ILE A 93 1.17 -1.33 5.65
C ILE A 93 2.53 -1.14 6.36
N GLY A 94 2.52 -1.17 7.70
CA GLY A 94 3.74 -0.99 8.48
C GLY A 94 4.84 -2.00 8.14
N ARG A 95 4.53 -3.31 8.10
CA ARG A 95 5.53 -4.33 7.77
C ARG A 95 6.00 -4.26 6.32
N SER A 96 5.10 -3.90 5.39
CA SER A 96 5.44 -3.74 3.97
C SER A 96 6.49 -2.65 3.76
N LEU A 97 6.29 -1.49 4.39
CA LEU A 97 7.23 -0.38 4.28
C LEU A 97 8.55 -0.65 5.04
N ARG A 98 8.48 -1.25 6.23
CA ARG A 98 9.70 -1.63 6.97
C ARG A 98 10.58 -2.63 6.22
N ALA A 99 9.98 -3.49 5.39
CA ALA A 99 10.73 -4.46 4.59
C ALA A 99 11.72 -3.82 3.60
N VAL A 100 11.52 -2.55 3.24
CA VAL A 100 12.37 -1.82 2.28
C VAL A 100 13.13 -0.65 2.92
N LEU A 101 13.22 -0.60 4.26
CA LEU A 101 13.91 0.44 5.01
C LEU A 101 15.11 -0.10 5.80
N GLU A 102 16.15 0.70 5.88
CA GLU A 102 17.27 0.57 6.84
C GLU A 102 16.90 1.36 8.10
N LEU A 103 16.26 0.71 9.08
CA LEU A 103 15.72 1.38 10.27
C LEU A 103 16.81 2.03 11.13
N GLU A 104 18.01 1.51 11.11
CA GLU A 104 19.19 2.09 11.77
C GLU A 104 19.57 3.46 11.18
N LYS A 105 19.31 3.67 9.89
CA LYS A 105 19.59 4.95 9.21
C LYS A 105 18.57 6.05 9.53
N LEU A 106 17.45 5.69 10.13
CA LEU A 106 16.48 6.68 10.63
C LEU A 106 16.98 7.35 11.92
N GLY A 107 17.90 6.73 12.68
CA GLY A 107 18.20 7.13 14.05
C GLY A 107 16.94 7.02 14.94
N GLU A 108 17.00 7.50 16.17
CA GLU A 108 15.86 7.41 17.10
C GLU A 108 14.72 8.37 16.73
N ARG A 109 14.08 8.09 15.59
CA ARG A 109 12.91 8.82 15.05
C ARG A 109 11.83 7.85 14.62
N THR A 110 10.59 8.27 14.71
CA THR A 110 9.43 7.50 14.21
C THR A 110 8.84 8.15 12.97
N LEU A 111 8.62 7.34 11.94
CA LEU A 111 7.82 7.70 10.78
C LEU A 111 6.39 7.18 11.00
N TRP A 112 5.44 8.08 11.04
CA TRP A 112 4.01 7.78 11.14
C TRP A 112 3.38 7.84 9.76
N ILE A 113 2.83 6.73 9.33
CA ILE A 113 2.06 6.63 8.10
C ILE A 113 0.58 6.63 8.45
N ASP A 114 -0.18 7.57 7.92
CA ASP A 114 -1.63 7.60 8.06
C ASP A 114 -2.26 7.38 6.68
N CYS A 115 -3.20 6.44 6.59
CA CYS A 115 -3.93 6.11 5.37
C CYS A 115 -5.44 6.22 5.60
N ASP A 116 -6.05 7.27 5.05
CA ASP A 116 -7.48 7.52 5.13
C ASP A 116 -8.16 7.23 3.79
N VAL A 117 -9.04 6.23 3.77
CA VAL A 117 -9.83 5.90 2.59
C VAL A 117 -10.98 6.88 2.44
N LEU A 118 -10.96 7.64 1.35
CA LEU A 118 -11.99 8.63 1.02
C LEU A 118 -13.13 8.03 0.20
N GLU A 119 -12.79 7.10 -0.73
CA GLU A 119 -13.72 6.34 -1.54
C GLU A 119 -13.18 4.91 -1.70
N ALA A 120 -14.02 3.90 -1.47
CA ALA A 120 -13.65 2.49 -1.53
C ALA A 120 -14.38 1.78 -2.68
N ASP A 121 -13.59 1.20 -3.58
CA ASP A 121 -14.07 0.43 -4.73
C ASP A 121 -13.11 -0.75 -5.01
N GLY A 122 -12.94 -1.63 -4.00
CA GLY A 122 -11.95 -2.71 -4.04
C GLY A 122 -10.50 -2.23 -3.88
N GLY A 123 -9.60 -3.10 -3.41
CA GLY A 123 -8.16 -2.85 -3.35
C GLY A 123 -7.74 -1.68 -2.45
N THR A 124 -8.48 -1.35 -1.37
CA THR A 124 -8.13 -0.21 -0.51
C THR A 124 -6.80 -0.40 0.21
N ARG A 125 -6.49 -1.63 0.64
CA ARG A 125 -5.21 -1.98 1.30
C ARG A 125 -4.02 -1.87 0.35
N THR A 126 -4.19 -2.29 -0.90
CA THR A 126 -3.14 -2.20 -1.92
C THR A 126 -2.89 -0.76 -2.35
N ALA A 127 -3.95 0.03 -2.56
CA ALA A 127 -3.84 1.46 -2.83
C ALA A 127 -3.17 2.21 -1.67
N ALA A 128 -3.50 1.87 -0.41
CA ALA A 128 -2.86 2.46 0.77
C ALA A 128 -1.34 2.19 0.80
N ILE A 129 -0.90 0.95 0.57
CA ILE A 129 0.53 0.62 0.51
C ILE A 129 1.23 1.39 -0.61
N ASN A 130 0.61 1.46 -1.79
CA ASN A 130 1.17 2.14 -2.96
C ASN A 130 1.32 3.64 -2.73
N GLY A 131 0.32 4.30 -2.13
CA GLY A 131 0.36 5.71 -1.79
C GLY A 131 1.31 6.02 -0.63
N ALA A 132 1.31 5.16 0.40
CA ALA A 132 2.18 5.29 1.57
C ALA A 132 3.67 5.22 1.20
N TYR A 133 4.05 4.36 0.25
CA TYR A 133 5.44 4.34 -0.24
C TYR A 133 5.84 5.69 -0.87
N VAL A 134 5.00 6.27 -1.71
CA VAL A 134 5.30 7.58 -2.32
C VAL A 134 5.34 8.69 -1.27
N ALA A 135 4.43 8.68 -0.29
CA ALA A 135 4.43 9.63 0.83
C ALA A 135 5.68 9.49 1.71
N LEU A 136 6.14 8.27 1.95
CA LEU A 136 7.38 7.98 2.68
C LEU A 136 8.61 8.59 1.98
N ILE A 137 8.75 8.39 0.66
CA ILE A 137 9.86 8.96 -0.11
C ILE A 137 9.82 10.49 -0.07
N ASP A 138 8.63 11.10 -0.20
CA ASP A 138 8.46 12.54 -0.09
C ASP A 138 8.86 13.05 1.31
N ALA A 139 8.49 12.35 2.37
CA ALA A 139 8.84 12.72 3.74
C ALA A 139 10.35 12.68 3.98
N LEU A 140 11.02 11.61 3.57
CA LEU A 140 12.48 11.48 3.69
C LEU A 140 13.21 12.55 2.88
N THR A 141 12.73 12.86 1.68
CA THR A 141 13.30 13.89 0.80
C THR A 141 13.13 15.29 1.39
N SER A 142 11.93 15.62 1.89
CA SER A 142 11.64 16.94 2.47
C SER A 142 12.33 17.17 3.81
N SER A 143 12.65 16.10 4.52
CA SER A 143 13.32 16.11 5.83
C SER A 143 14.82 15.77 5.74
N SER A 144 15.48 16.17 4.66
CA SER A 144 16.90 15.85 4.38
C SER A 144 17.88 16.37 5.44
N ALA A 145 17.49 17.33 6.27
CA ALA A 145 18.27 17.76 7.43
C ALA A 145 18.28 16.73 8.59
N LEU A 146 17.30 15.81 8.60
CA LEU A 146 17.13 14.80 9.66
C LEU A 146 17.65 13.42 9.26
N PHE A 147 17.74 13.13 7.96
CA PHE A 147 18.04 11.81 7.44
C PHE A 147 19.21 11.83 6.45
N PRO A 148 19.94 10.72 6.33
CA PRO A 148 20.88 10.53 5.23
C PRO A 148 20.17 10.61 3.86
N PRO A 149 20.92 10.71 2.75
CA PRO A 149 20.34 10.60 1.41
C PRO A 149 19.36 9.42 1.28
N VAL A 150 18.20 9.65 0.67
CA VAL A 150 17.08 8.69 0.66
C VAL A 150 17.49 7.29 0.19
N GLY A 151 18.38 7.19 -0.81
CA GLY A 151 18.93 5.91 -1.29
C GLY A 151 19.80 5.14 -0.29
N GLN A 152 20.19 5.76 0.85
CA GLN A 152 20.85 5.05 1.94
C GLN A 152 19.86 4.56 3.01
N VAL A 153 18.67 5.13 3.06
CA VAL A 153 17.59 4.78 3.99
C VAL A 153 16.64 3.76 3.37
N VAL A 154 16.39 3.89 2.06
CA VAL A 154 15.47 3.05 1.30
C VAL A 154 16.27 2.09 0.42
N ARG A 155 16.16 0.79 0.69
CA ARG A 155 16.87 -0.28 -0.03
C ARG A 155 16.08 -0.93 -1.16
N GLY A 156 14.81 -0.56 -1.33
CA GLY A 156 13.95 -1.12 -2.37
C GLY A 156 12.65 -0.35 -2.52
N SER A 157 11.96 -0.55 -3.64
CA SER A 157 10.58 -0.12 -3.77
C SER A 157 9.64 -1.20 -3.27
N VAL A 158 8.42 -0.78 -2.93
CA VAL A 158 7.32 -1.70 -2.57
C VAL A 158 6.05 -1.29 -3.29
N ALA A 159 5.37 -2.27 -3.86
CA ALA A 159 4.06 -2.11 -4.46
C ALA A 159 3.14 -3.27 -4.07
N ALA A 160 1.84 -3.02 -4.16
CA ALA A 160 0.81 -3.98 -3.81
C ALA A 160 -0.32 -3.99 -4.84
N VAL A 161 -0.87 -5.17 -5.12
CA VAL A 161 -1.98 -5.35 -6.05
C VAL A 161 -2.86 -6.51 -5.60
N SER A 162 -4.17 -6.45 -5.90
CA SER A 162 -5.06 -7.60 -5.80
C SER A 162 -5.08 -8.39 -7.11
N VAL A 163 -5.23 -9.68 -7.01
CA VAL A 163 -5.53 -10.59 -8.11
C VAL A 163 -6.59 -11.59 -7.67
N GLY A 164 -7.42 -12.04 -8.55
CA GLY A 164 -8.46 -13.01 -8.19
C GLY A 164 -8.82 -13.95 -9.30
N LEU A 165 -9.61 -14.95 -8.93
CA LEU A 165 -10.21 -15.90 -9.84
C LEU A 165 -11.74 -15.64 -9.87
N LEU A 166 -12.25 -15.30 -11.03
CA LEU A 166 -13.67 -15.10 -11.26
C LEU A 166 -14.14 -16.07 -12.35
N GLY A 167 -14.91 -17.08 -11.98
CA GLY A 167 -15.16 -18.23 -12.86
C GLY A 167 -13.83 -18.95 -13.19
N ASN A 168 -13.48 -19.00 -14.45
CA ASN A 168 -12.23 -19.61 -14.92
C ASN A 168 -11.17 -18.58 -15.37
N GLU A 169 -11.36 -17.30 -15.06
CA GLU A 169 -10.50 -16.22 -15.53
C GLU A 169 -9.73 -15.58 -14.37
N GLU A 170 -8.40 -15.49 -14.50
CA GLU A 170 -7.56 -14.76 -13.55
C GLU A 170 -7.60 -13.26 -13.88
N LEU A 171 -7.98 -12.44 -12.89
CA LEU A 171 -8.12 -11.00 -13.02
C LEU A 171 -7.12 -10.24 -12.19
N LEU A 172 -6.53 -9.20 -12.79
CA LEU A 172 -5.64 -8.25 -12.13
C LEU A 172 -6.42 -7.05 -11.62
N ASP A 173 -6.12 -6.62 -10.39
CA ASP A 173 -6.66 -5.39 -9.79
C ASP A 173 -8.18 -5.37 -9.76
N LEU A 174 -8.73 -6.20 -8.88
CA LEU A 174 -10.17 -6.34 -8.68
C LEU A 174 -10.78 -5.04 -8.17
N ASP A 175 -11.88 -4.60 -8.74
CA ASP A 175 -12.76 -3.61 -8.13
C ASP A 175 -13.74 -4.27 -7.15
N TYR A 176 -14.64 -3.50 -6.56
CA TYR A 176 -15.52 -3.99 -5.50
C TYR A 176 -16.48 -5.10 -5.97
N GLU A 177 -17.05 -4.96 -7.16
CA GLU A 177 -17.99 -5.96 -7.68
C GLU A 177 -17.28 -7.27 -8.04
N GLU A 178 -16.08 -7.18 -8.62
CA GLU A 178 -15.24 -8.33 -8.91
C GLU A 178 -14.72 -9.02 -7.65
N ASP A 179 -14.25 -8.23 -6.65
CA ASP A 179 -13.76 -8.72 -5.35
C ASP A 179 -14.87 -9.49 -4.60
N LYS A 180 -16.12 -9.00 -4.68
CA LYS A 180 -17.29 -9.64 -4.05
C LYS A 180 -17.69 -10.95 -4.70
N GLU A 181 -17.50 -11.07 -6.02
CA GLU A 181 -17.89 -12.24 -6.80
C GLU A 181 -16.73 -13.23 -7.01
N ALA A 182 -15.50 -12.85 -6.64
CA ALA A 182 -14.33 -13.68 -6.83
C ALA A 182 -14.39 -14.95 -5.97
N GLU A 183 -14.17 -16.10 -6.59
CA GLU A 183 -14.03 -17.39 -5.91
C GLU A 183 -12.74 -17.47 -5.09
N VAL A 184 -11.70 -16.75 -5.55
CA VAL A 184 -10.40 -16.63 -4.90
C VAL A 184 -9.93 -15.20 -5.03
N ASP A 185 -9.59 -14.56 -3.92
CA ASP A 185 -8.90 -13.29 -3.88
C ASP A 185 -7.51 -13.42 -3.27
N LEU A 186 -6.54 -12.79 -3.89
CA LEU A 186 -5.18 -12.67 -3.37
C LEU A 186 -4.76 -11.21 -3.35
N ASN A 187 -4.13 -10.81 -2.24
CA ASN A 187 -3.41 -9.54 -2.13
C ASN A 187 -1.91 -9.82 -2.09
N LEU A 188 -1.17 -9.24 -3.03
CA LEU A 188 0.26 -9.41 -3.17
C LEU A 188 0.98 -8.14 -2.82
N VAL A 189 2.03 -8.24 -2.01
CA VAL A 189 2.96 -7.16 -1.73
C VAL A 189 4.36 -7.63 -2.11
N MET A 190 5.01 -6.91 -3.00
CA MET A 190 6.33 -7.27 -3.50
C MET A 190 7.28 -6.07 -3.53
N THR A 191 8.57 -6.36 -3.47
CA THR A 191 9.61 -5.38 -3.82
C THR A 191 9.71 -5.20 -5.33
N GLY A 192 10.26 -4.07 -5.77
CA GLY A 192 10.56 -3.88 -7.20
C GLY A 192 11.59 -4.88 -7.77
N ALA A 193 12.36 -5.54 -6.90
CA ALA A 193 13.23 -6.65 -7.29
C ALA A 193 12.49 -7.99 -7.46
N GLY A 194 11.17 -8.00 -7.29
CA GLY A 194 10.33 -9.20 -7.48
C GLY A 194 10.31 -10.15 -6.30
N GLN A 195 10.74 -9.72 -5.11
CA GLN A 195 10.67 -10.54 -3.90
C GLN A 195 9.33 -10.31 -3.19
N PHE A 196 8.75 -11.37 -2.66
CA PHE A 196 7.51 -11.29 -1.91
C PHE A 196 7.76 -10.74 -0.50
N ILE A 197 6.93 -9.79 -0.10
CA ILE A 197 6.84 -9.30 1.28
C ILE A 197 5.65 -9.95 1.95
N GLU A 198 4.52 -10.06 1.22
CA GLU A 198 3.33 -10.73 1.69
C GLU A 198 2.53 -11.32 0.53
N VAL A 199 1.98 -12.51 0.79
CA VAL A 199 0.98 -13.17 -0.05
C VAL A 199 -0.17 -13.53 0.87
N GLN A 200 -1.29 -12.86 0.73
CA GLN A 200 -2.51 -13.12 1.49
C GLN A 200 -3.59 -13.51 0.50
N GLY A 201 -4.20 -14.64 0.69
CA GLY A 201 -5.27 -15.11 -0.20
C GLY A 201 -6.16 -16.12 0.45
N SER A 202 -7.40 -16.12 0.04
CA SER A 202 -8.43 -17.07 0.48
C SER A 202 -9.27 -17.53 -0.71
N GLY A 203 -9.82 -18.73 -0.60
CA GLY A 203 -10.93 -19.17 -1.42
C GLY A 203 -12.20 -19.00 -0.62
N GLU A 204 -13.14 -18.19 -1.13
CA GLU A 204 -14.46 -18.03 -0.52
C GLU A 204 -15.41 -19.09 -1.09
N GLU A 205 -15.81 -20.05 -0.25
CA GLU A 205 -16.60 -21.23 -0.64
C GLU A 205 -15.98 -22.07 -1.79
N ALA A 206 -14.70 -21.84 -2.11
CA ALA A 206 -13.95 -22.47 -3.18
C ALA A 206 -12.55 -22.87 -2.75
N THR A 207 -11.91 -23.70 -3.56
CA THR A 207 -10.49 -24.06 -3.40
C THR A 207 -9.74 -23.74 -4.68
N PHE A 208 -8.44 -23.51 -4.59
CA PHE A 208 -7.59 -23.29 -5.74
C PHE A 208 -6.38 -24.21 -5.76
N SER A 209 -6.00 -24.62 -6.94
CA SER A 209 -4.85 -25.49 -7.16
C SER A 209 -3.53 -24.73 -7.13
N ARG A 210 -2.44 -25.46 -6.99
CA ARG A 210 -1.09 -24.90 -7.10
C ARG A 210 -0.88 -24.19 -8.45
N SER A 211 -1.39 -24.74 -9.54
CA SER A 211 -1.25 -24.13 -10.86
C SER A 211 -2.01 -22.81 -11.00
N GLN A 212 -3.19 -22.69 -10.36
CA GLN A 212 -3.93 -21.41 -10.30
C GLN A 212 -3.17 -20.39 -9.47
N LEU A 213 -2.64 -20.78 -8.31
CA LEU A 213 -1.80 -19.90 -7.50
C LEU A 213 -0.60 -19.38 -8.29
N ASP A 214 0.13 -20.25 -9.01
CA ASP A 214 1.30 -19.87 -9.79
C ASP A 214 0.92 -18.87 -10.92
N ARG A 215 -0.27 -19.00 -11.55
CA ARG A 215 -0.77 -18.03 -12.55
C ARG A 215 -1.16 -16.70 -11.89
N LEU A 216 -1.86 -16.72 -10.76
CA LEU A 216 -2.22 -15.50 -10.00
C LEU A 216 -0.97 -14.73 -9.53
N LEU A 217 0.05 -15.43 -9.02
CA LEU A 217 1.31 -14.81 -8.63
C LEU A 217 2.03 -14.17 -9.83
N LYS A 218 2.02 -14.84 -10.99
CA LYS A 218 2.60 -14.32 -12.23
C LYS A 218 1.84 -13.07 -12.72
N LEU A 219 0.51 -13.10 -12.68
CA LEU A 219 -0.33 -11.97 -13.05
C LEU A 219 -0.13 -10.78 -12.09
N GLY A 220 -0.08 -11.05 -10.78
CA GLY A 220 0.20 -10.02 -9.78
C GLY A 220 1.57 -9.37 -9.96
N LYS A 221 2.60 -10.13 -10.36
CA LYS A 221 3.93 -9.59 -10.67
C LYS A 221 3.87 -8.56 -11.80
N LEU A 222 3.08 -8.80 -12.86
CA LEU A 222 2.87 -7.81 -13.93
C LEU A 222 2.26 -6.51 -13.38
N GLY A 223 1.26 -6.63 -12.51
CA GLY A 223 0.65 -5.47 -11.83
C GLY A 223 1.65 -4.70 -10.96
N ILE A 224 2.45 -5.41 -10.17
CA ILE A 224 3.49 -4.80 -9.32
C ILE A 224 4.50 -4.01 -10.16
N ASP A 225 4.96 -4.55 -11.30
CA ASP A 225 5.91 -3.87 -12.18
C ASP A 225 5.31 -2.59 -12.76
N ALA A 226 4.05 -2.66 -13.21
CA ALA A 226 3.34 -1.50 -13.74
C ALA A 226 3.10 -0.42 -12.66
N ILE A 227 2.74 -0.80 -11.43
CA ILE A 227 2.57 0.11 -10.30
C ILE A 227 3.91 0.74 -9.91
N THR A 228 4.99 -0.04 -9.83
CA THR A 228 6.34 0.46 -9.55
C THR A 228 6.80 1.48 -10.59
N ALA A 229 6.52 1.25 -11.87
CA ALA A 229 6.79 2.23 -12.92
C ALA A 229 6.01 3.54 -12.68
N LYS A 230 4.73 3.48 -12.31
CA LYS A 230 3.92 4.66 -11.98
C LYS A 230 4.41 5.39 -10.73
N GLN A 231 4.88 4.68 -9.71
CA GLN A 231 5.52 5.29 -8.54
C GLN A 231 6.81 6.03 -8.93
N ARG A 232 7.65 5.41 -9.79
CA ARG A 232 8.87 6.03 -10.33
C ARG A 232 8.55 7.30 -11.11
N ASP A 233 7.58 7.23 -12.02
CA ASP A 233 7.13 8.40 -12.80
C ASP A 233 6.65 9.53 -11.89
N ALA A 234 5.85 9.21 -10.87
CA ALA A 234 5.33 10.19 -9.93
C ALA A 234 6.44 10.83 -9.08
N LEU A 235 7.43 10.06 -8.65
CA LEU A 235 8.55 10.54 -7.83
C LEU A 235 9.60 11.29 -8.66
N GLY A 236 9.79 10.93 -9.94
CA GLY A 236 10.75 11.56 -10.82
C GLY A 236 12.17 11.60 -10.22
N ALA A 237 12.74 12.79 -10.09
CA ALA A 237 14.08 12.97 -9.50
C ALA A 237 14.17 12.56 -8.01
N SER A 238 13.05 12.37 -7.32
CA SER A 238 13.02 11.86 -5.94
C SER A 238 13.03 10.33 -5.86
N TRP A 239 13.06 9.60 -6.99
CA TRP A 239 13.15 8.14 -6.99
C TRP A 239 14.46 7.70 -6.33
N PRO A 240 14.42 6.88 -5.25
CA PRO A 240 15.60 6.62 -4.42
C PRO A 240 16.54 5.55 -4.97
N LEU A 241 16.14 4.82 -6.01
CA LEU A 241 16.85 3.65 -6.51
C LEU A 241 17.47 3.94 -7.88
N ALA A 242 18.66 3.37 -8.11
CA ALA A 242 19.38 3.48 -9.39
C ALA A 242 18.68 2.72 -10.52
#